data_06a9a77f1ff845b51e34c7b5d69c0e19
#
_entry.id   06a9a77f1ff845b51e34c7b5d69c0e19
#
_cell.length_a   1.000
_cell.length_b   1.000
_cell.length_c   1.000
_cell.angle_alpha   90.00
_cell.angle_beta   90.00
_cell.angle_gamma   90.00
#
_symmetry.space_group_name_H-M   'P 1'
#
loop_
_entity.id
_entity.type
_entity.pdbx_description
1 polymer ?
#
loop_
_entity_poly.entity_id
_entity_poly.type
_entity_poly.pdbx_seq_one_letter_code
_entity_poly.pdbx_strand_id
1 'polypeptide(L)'
;MAESEEELKSLLMKVKEESEKVGLKLNIQKTKIMASSPITSWQIDGETVERVANFILGSSKITADSDCSHEIKRGLLLGRKVMTNLDSIFKSRDITLSTKVCLVNAMVFLVVMYGYDGCTVKKAERQRIDAFELCCWRRLLRVPWTARRSKQSMLKEISPEYSLEGLMLKLNSNTLTT
;
A
#
# COMPACT_ATOMS: atom_id res chain seq x y z
N MET A 1 -12.76 0.74 13.68
CA MET A 1 -12.01 1.61 14.60
C MET A 1 -13.01 2.14 15.61
N ALA A 2 -12.59 2.44 16.83
CA ALA A 2 -13.46 2.96 17.90
C ALA A 2 -12.88 4.27 18.41
N GLU A 3 -13.72 5.20 18.80
CA GLU A 3 -13.31 6.53 19.31
C GLU A 3 -13.08 6.51 20.83
N SER A 4 -13.63 5.49 21.52
CA SER A 4 -13.48 5.29 22.96
C SER A 4 -13.13 3.85 23.32
N GLU A 5 -12.57 3.67 24.54
CA GLU A 5 -12.25 2.34 25.08
C GLU A 5 -13.50 1.48 25.28
N GLU A 6 -14.61 2.10 25.72
CA GLU A 6 -15.89 1.44 25.97
C GLU A 6 -16.53 0.96 24.66
N GLU A 7 -16.47 1.78 23.62
CA GLU A 7 -16.93 1.41 22.29
C GLU A 7 -16.12 0.24 21.74
N LEU A 8 -14.79 0.27 21.90
CA LEU A 8 -13.91 -0.82 21.48
C LEU A 8 -14.24 -2.13 22.19
N LYS A 9 -14.50 -2.08 23.51
CA LYS A 9 -14.92 -3.25 24.29
C LYS A 9 -16.24 -3.80 23.77
N SER A 10 -17.25 -2.94 23.54
CA SER A 10 -18.56 -3.33 23.00
C SER A 10 -18.42 -4.00 21.63
N LEU A 11 -17.64 -3.43 20.72
CA LEU A 11 -17.39 -4.00 19.40
C LEU A 11 -16.70 -5.37 19.49
N LEU A 12 -15.70 -5.51 20.36
CA LEU A 12 -14.98 -6.76 20.52
C LEU A 12 -15.87 -7.86 21.09
N MET A 13 -16.72 -7.54 22.07
CA MET A 13 -17.68 -8.51 22.63
C MET A 13 -18.66 -8.99 21.57
N LYS A 14 -19.17 -8.08 20.72
CA LYS A 14 -20.01 -8.45 19.57
C LYS A 14 -19.29 -9.38 18.60
N VAL A 15 -18.04 -9.04 18.23
CA VAL A 15 -17.23 -9.90 17.35
C VAL A 15 -17.02 -11.27 17.96
N LYS A 16 -16.75 -11.35 19.27
CA LYS A 16 -16.60 -12.61 20.00
C LYS A 16 -17.87 -13.45 19.93
N GLU A 17 -19.03 -12.87 20.30
CA GLU A 17 -20.32 -13.54 20.25
C GLU A 17 -20.67 -14.06 18.85
N GLU A 18 -20.50 -13.24 17.83
CA GLU A 18 -20.81 -13.64 16.44
C GLU A 18 -19.82 -14.70 15.92
N SER A 19 -18.55 -14.62 16.31
CA SER A 19 -17.57 -15.64 15.93
C SER A 19 -17.82 -16.98 16.60
N GLU A 20 -18.25 -16.98 17.86
CA GLU A 20 -18.61 -18.22 18.60
C GLU A 20 -19.81 -18.94 17.97
N LYS A 21 -20.81 -18.22 17.44
CA LYS A 21 -21.95 -18.79 16.71
C LYS A 21 -21.56 -19.63 15.50
N VAL A 22 -20.47 -19.29 14.86
CA VAL A 22 -19.91 -20.00 13.69
C VAL A 22 -18.77 -20.96 14.08
N GLY A 23 -18.55 -21.20 15.36
CA GLY A 23 -17.54 -22.13 15.87
C GLY A 23 -16.11 -21.59 15.90
N LEU A 24 -15.91 -20.27 15.69
CA LEU A 24 -14.61 -19.63 15.78
C LEU A 24 -14.37 -19.07 17.19
N LYS A 25 -13.16 -19.26 17.71
CA LYS A 25 -12.75 -18.70 19.00
C LYS A 25 -11.74 -17.58 18.82
N LEU A 26 -11.94 -16.48 19.54
CA LEU A 26 -11.00 -15.37 19.57
C LEU A 26 -9.68 -15.83 20.21
N ASN A 27 -8.56 -15.63 19.50
CA ASN A 27 -7.24 -15.93 20.05
C ASN A 27 -6.66 -14.67 20.71
N ILE A 28 -6.75 -14.60 22.04
CA ILE A 28 -6.37 -13.42 22.83
C ILE A 28 -4.86 -13.13 22.70
N GLN A 29 -4.01 -14.16 22.64
CA GLN A 29 -2.56 -13.98 22.49
C GLN A 29 -2.17 -13.36 21.13
N LYS A 30 -2.96 -13.59 20.08
CA LYS A 30 -2.76 -12.99 18.76
C LYS A 30 -3.52 -11.67 18.60
N THR A 31 -4.45 -11.37 19.48
CA THR A 31 -5.19 -10.12 19.49
C THR A 31 -4.31 -9.02 20.05
N LYS A 32 -4.20 -7.92 19.33
CA LYS A 32 -3.36 -6.77 19.69
C LYS A 32 -4.17 -5.50 19.65
N ILE A 33 -3.88 -4.58 20.57
CA ILE A 33 -4.54 -3.27 20.60
C ILE A 33 -3.54 -2.20 20.22
N MET A 34 -3.99 -1.31 19.36
CA MET A 34 -3.26 -0.13 18.99
C MET A 34 -4.10 1.10 19.35
N ALA A 35 -3.52 2.02 20.10
CA ALA A 35 -4.19 3.24 20.52
C ALA A 35 -3.26 4.43 20.37
N SER A 36 -3.82 5.57 19.95
CA SER A 36 -3.12 6.87 19.87
C SER A 36 -2.88 7.51 21.23
N SER A 37 -3.72 7.18 22.22
CA SER A 37 -3.60 7.65 23.62
C SER A 37 -3.03 6.56 24.55
N PRO A 38 -2.45 6.93 25.70
CA PRO A 38 -1.95 5.95 26.65
C PRO A 38 -3.11 5.18 27.31
N ILE A 39 -3.28 3.91 26.94
CA ILE A 39 -4.15 2.96 27.64
C ILE A 39 -3.28 2.20 28.64
N THR A 40 -3.69 2.15 29.91
CA THR A 40 -2.86 1.58 31.00
C THR A 40 -2.81 0.07 31.01
N SER A 41 -3.92 -0.61 30.81
CA SER A 41 -4.00 -2.08 30.65
C SER A 41 -5.35 -2.46 30.07
N TRP A 42 -5.40 -3.46 29.21
CA TRP A 42 -6.63 -3.95 28.64
C TRP A 42 -6.74 -5.45 28.82
N GLN A 43 -7.88 -5.92 29.32
CA GLN A 43 -8.12 -7.33 29.59
C GLN A 43 -9.36 -7.80 28.86
N ILE A 44 -9.28 -9.01 28.33
CA ILE A 44 -10.37 -9.77 27.73
C ILE A 44 -10.43 -11.11 28.47
N ASP A 45 -11.57 -11.43 29.07
CA ASP A 45 -11.76 -12.67 29.83
C ASP A 45 -10.70 -12.90 30.92
N GLY A 46 -10.20 -11.84 31.53
CA GLY A 46 -9.13 -11.90 32.55
C GLY A 46 -7.71 -12.02 32.00
N GLU A 47 -7.51 -12.15 30.67
CA GLU A 47 -6.21 -12.16 30.05
C GLU A 47 -5.84 -10.76 29.54
N THR A 48 -4.59 -10.37 29.76
CA THR A 48 -4.09 -9.06 29.31
C THR A 48 -3.78 -9.08 27.83
N VAL A 49 -4.34 -8.12 27.09
CA VAL A 49 -4.08 -7.93 25.66
C VAL A 49 -2.87 -7.03 25.47
N GLU A 50 -1.95 -7.46 24.63
CA GLU A 50 -0.73 -6.71 24.35
C GLU A 50 -1.02 -5.43 23.57
N ARG A 51 -0.54 -4.30 24.07
CA ARG A 51 -0.54 -3.02 23.36
C ARG A 51 0.68 -2.92 22.47
N VAL A 52 0.46 -2.59 21.21
CA VAL A 52 1.53 -2.43 20.22
C VAL A 52 1.46 -1.05 19.56
N ALA A 53 2.62 -0.48 19.27
CA ALA A 53 2.72 0.76 18.50
C ALA A 53 2.49 0.55 17.00
N ASN A 54 2.68 -0.66 16.53
CA ASN A 54 2.43 -1.05 15.15
C ASN A 54 2.16 -2.55 15.08
N PHE A 55 1.43 -2.98 14.05
CA PHE A 55 1.25 -4.41 13.77
C PHE A 55 1.21 -4.65 12.24
N ILE A 56 1.41 -5.90 11.85
CA ILE A 56 1.37 -6.32 10.46
C ILE A 56 0.05 -7.01 10.19
N LEU A 57 -0.77 -6.43 9.31
CA LEU A 57 -2.02 -7.01 8.84
C LEU A 57 -1.90 -7.29 7.34
N GLY A 58 -2.03 -8.56 6.95
CA GLY A 58 -2.00 -8.94 5.54
C GLY A 58 -0.76 -8.47 4.78
N SER A 59 0.41 -8.42 5.41
CA SER A 59 1.68 -7.88 4.91
C SER A 59 1.85 -6.36 4.94
N SER A 60 0.84 -5.58 5.32
CA SER A 60 0.94 -4.12 5.52
C SER A 60 1.23 -3.78 6.97
N LYS A 61 2.15 -2.87 7.20
CA LYS A 61 2.47 -2.37 8.54
C LYS A 61 1.54 -1.20 8.89
N ILE A 62 0.69 -1.39 9.88
CA ILE A 62 -0.21 -0.37 10.40
C ILE A 62 0.45 0.25 11.64
N THR A 63 0.48 1.57 11.71
CA THR A 63 1.05 2.36 12.80
C THR A 63 -0.02 3.27 13.41
N ALA A 64 0.11 3.56 14.70
CA ALA A 64 -0.86 4.38 15.44
C ALA A 64 -0.92 5.84 14.95
N ASP A 65 0.15 6.33 14.35
CA ASP A 65 0.28 7.68 13.77
C ASP A 65 -0.17 7.77 12.30
N SER A 66 -0.65 6.65 11.73
CA SER A 66 -1.05 6.55 10.32
C SER A 66 0.05 6.97 9.32
N ASP A 67 1.32 6.86 9.72
CA ASP A 67 2.45 7.18 8.85
C ASP A 67 2.74 6.05 7.86
N CYS A 68 2.36 6.27 6.62
CA CYS A 68 2.54 5.32 5.54
C CYS A 68 3.91 5.40 4.84
N SER A 69 4.80 6.28 5.27
CA SER A 69 6.11 6.50 4.62
C SER A 69 6.93 5.21 4.52
N HIS A 70 6.80 4.32 5.51
CA HIS A 70 7.51 3.03 5.51
C HIS A 70 6.96 2.09 4.44
N GLU A 71 5.63 1.97 4.34
CA GLU A 71 4.97 1.13 3.32
C GLU A 71 5.24 1.66 1.91
N ILE A 72 5.21 2.99 1.73
CA ILE A 72 5.57 3.63 0.45
C ILE A 72 6.99 3.21 0.04
N LYS A 73 7.96 3.35 0.92
CA LYS A 73 9.34 2.95 0.63
C LYS A 73 9.43 1.46 0.28
N ARG A 74 8.73 0.61 1.03
CA ARG A 74 8.69 -0.83 0.81
C ARG A 74 8.06 -1.18 -0.54
N GLY A 75 6.90 -0.61 -0.87
CA GLY A 75 6.21 -0.78 -2.15
C GLY A 75 7.09 -0.37 -3.34
N LEU A 76 7.74 0.80 -3.26
CA LEU A 76 8.68 1.27 -4.29
C LEU A 76 9.89 0.33 -4.46
N LEU A 77 10.37 -0.28 -3.37
CA LEU A 77 11.47 -1.26 -3.41
C LEU A 77 11.05 -2.54 -4.12
N LEU A 78 9.86 -3.06 -3.78
CA LEU A 78 9.26 -4.23 -4.44
C LEU A 78 9.00 -3.95 -5.93
N GLY A 79 8.45 -2.79 -6.27
CA GLY A 79 8.23 -2.38 -7.66
C GLY A 79 9.54 -2.33 -8.46
N ARG A 80 10.64 -1.84 -7.87
CA ARG A 80 11.98 -1.88 -8.52
C ARG A 80 12.44 -3.32 -8.79
N LYS A 81 12.21 -4.23 -7.84
CA LYS A 81 12.54 -5.65 -8.01
C LYS A 81 11.74 -6.26 -9.16
N VAL A 82 10.43 -6.01 -9.22
CA VAL A 82 9.56 -6.48 -10.32
C VAL A 82 10.04 -5.90 -11.66
N MET A 83 10.35 -4.59 -11.74
CA MET A 83 10.91 -3.96 -12.94
C MET A 83 12.21 -4.64 -13.40
N THR A 84 13.03 -5.09 -12.46
CA THR A 84 14.27 -5.80 -12.79
C THR A 84 13.98 -7.20 -13.34
N ASN A 85 13.03 -7.91 -12.78
CA ASN A 85 12.63 -9.23 -13.26
C ASN A 85 12.01 -9.18 -14.67
N LEU A 86 11.34 -8.07 -15.01
CA LEU A 86 10.74 -7.86 -16.33
C LEU A 86 11.71 -7.31 -17.39
N ASP A 87 12.98 -7.09 -17.06
CA ASP A 87 13.95 -6.44 -17.93
C ASP A 87 14.16 -7.18 -19.27
N SER A 88 14.12 -8.50 -19.28
CA SER A 88 14.19 -9.32 -20.49
C SER A 88 13.02 -9.06 -21.43
N ILE A 89 11.81 -8.93 -20.88
CA ILE A 89 10.57 -8.64 -21.62
C ILE A 89 10.66 -7.22 -22.21
N PHE A 90 11.12 -6.24 -21.43
CA PHE A 90 11.27 -4.87 -21.92
C PHE A 90 12.33 -4.74 -23.03
N LYS A 91 13.33 -5.62 -23.01
CA LYS A 91 14.38 -5.68 -24.06
C LYS A 91 13.92 -6.39 -25.34
N SER A 92 12.91 -7.26 -25.29
CA SER A 92 12.40 -7.94 -26.47
C SER A 92 11.86 -6.93 -27.50
N ARG A 93 12.15 -7.18 -28.79
CA ARG A 93 11.64 -6.42 -29.93
C ARG A 93 10.28 -6.91 -30.39
N ASP A 94 9.93 -8.16 -30.07
CA ASP A 94 8.69 -8.80 -30.51
C ASP A 94 7.47 -8.33 -29.72
N ILE A 95 7.69 -7.70 -28.57
CA ILE A 95 6.63 -7.20 -27.69
C ILE A 95 6.39 -5.73 -27.96
N THR A 96 5.15 -5.37 -28.26
CA THR A 96 4.75 -3.99 -28.56
C THR A 96 4.92 -3.07 -27.36
N LEU A 97 5.09 -1.77 -27.60
CA LEU A 97 5.19 -0.78 -26.53
C LEU A 97 3.93 -0.75 -25.66
N SER A 98 2.75 -0.83 -26.27
CA SER A 98 1.46 -0.87 -25.56
C SER A 98 1.39 -2.04 -24.57
N THR A 99 1.79 -3.25 -25.00
CA THR A 99 1.82 -4.43 -24.13
C THR A 99 2.80 -4.24 -22.97
N LYS A 100 3.97 -3.64 -23.21
CA LYS A 100 4.95 -3.33 -22.17
C LYS A 100 4.40 -2.33 -21.15
N VAL A 101 3.67 -1.30 -21.59
CA VAL A 101 3.00 -0.32 -20.71
C VAL A 101 1.95 -1.01 -19.85
N CYS A 102 1.12 -1.88 -20.46
CA CYS A 102 0.13 -2.68 -19.75
C CYS A 102 0.78 -3.55 -18.65
N LEU A 103 1.92 -4.19 -18.95
CA LEU A 103 2.66 -4.98 -17.96
C LEU A 103 3.20 -4.14 -16.81
N VAL A 104 3.70 -2.93 -17.06
CA VAL A 104 4.14 -2.02 -15.98
C VAL A 104 2.96 -1.67 -15.09
N ASN A 105 1.82 -1.29 -15.67
CA ASN A 105 0.63 -0.95 -14.90
C ASN A 105 0.11 -2.14 -14.08
N ALA A 106 -0.03 -3.31 -14.71
CA ALA A 106 -0.62 -4.49 -14.08
C ALA A 106 0.30 -5.21 -13.08
N MET A 107 1.62 -5.15 -13.25
CA MET A 107 2.54 -5.91 -12.40
C MET A 107 3.35 -5.02 -11.47
N VAL A 108 3.83 -3.88 -11.96
CA VAL A 108 4.71 -3.01 -11.16
C VAL A 108 3.89 -2.07 -10.29
N PHE A 109 2.93 -1.37 -10.88
CA PHE A 109 2.16 -0.37 -10.17
C PHE A 109 1.20 -0.99 -9.16
N LEU A 110 0.58 -2.15 -9.47
CA LEU A 110 -0.24 -2.86 -8.48
C LEU A 110 0.56 -3.28 -7.25
N VAL A 111 1.80 -3.77 -7.43
CA VAL A 111 2.67 -4.13 -6.31
C VAL A 111 3.07 -2.90 -5.48
N VAL A 112 3.30 -1.77 -6.14
CA VAL A 112 3.59 -0.51 -5.44
C VAL A 112 2.38 -0.02 -4.67
N MET A 113 1.18 -0.12 -5.25
CA MET A 113 -0.06 0.36 -4.65
C MET A 113 -0.62 -0.53 -3.55
N TYR A 114 -0.15 -1.77 -3.44
CA TYR A 114 -0.64 -2.70 -2.43
C TYR A 114 -0.38 -2.19 -1.01
N GLY A 115 -1.45 -2.11 -0.20
CA GLY A 115 -1.38 -1.66 1.19
C GLY A 115 -1.45 -0.14 1.39
N TYR A 116 -1.83 0.63 0.35
CA TYR A 116 -2.00 2.09 0.45
C TYR A 116 -3.43 2.51 0.80
N ASP A 117 -4.34 1.58 0.97
CA ASP A 117 -5.74 1.87 1.26
C ASP A 117 -5.85 2.68 2.56
N GLY A 118 -6.41 3.88 2.48
CA GLY A 118 -6.57 4.79 3.60
C GLY A 118 -5.33 5.60 4.00
N CYS A 119 -4.25 5.53 3.24
CA CYS A 119 -3.02 6.27 3.52
C CYS A 119 -3.05 7.72 3.01
N THR A 120 -2.74 8.68 3.87
CA THR A 120 -2.49 10.06 3.45
C THR A 120 -1.06 10.20 2.93
N VAL A 121 -0.93 10.41 1.62
CA VAL A 121 0.39 10.56 0.98
C VAL A 121 0.93 11.98 1.16
N LYS A 122 2.03 12.11 1.91
CA LYS A 122 2.72 13.39 2.13
C LYS A 122 3.42 13.88 0.85
N LYS A 123 3.69 15.18 0.75
CA LYS A 123 4.35 15.78 -0.44
C LYS A 123 5.70 15.12 -0.78
N ALA A 124 6.49 14.77 0.22
CA ALA A 124 7.77 14.11 0.02
C ALA A 124 7.63 12.69 -0.57
N GLU A 125 6.58 11.97 -0.18
CA GLU A 125 6.28 10.65 -0.74
C GLU A 125 5.78 10.76 -2.18
N ARG A 126 4.96 11.75 -2.51
CA ARG A 126 4.55 12.02 -3.91
C ARG A 126 5.75 12.20 -4.82
N GLN A 127 6.72 12.99 -4.39
CA GLN A 127 7.96 13.19 -5.16
C GLN A 127 8.74 11.88 -5.39
N ARG A 128 8.75 10.97 -4.39
CA ARG A 128 9.38 9.65 -4.54
C ARG A 128 8.62 8.75 -5.50
N ILE A 129 7.29 8.78 -5.45
CA ILE A 129 6.41 8.03 -6.36
C ILE A 129 6.60 8.53 -7.80
N ASP A 130 6.61 9.83 -8.00
CA ASP A 130 6.87 10.47 -9.30
C ASP A 130 8.24 10.11 -9.86
N ALA A 131 9.27 10.14 -9.03
CA ALA A 131 10.62 9.76 -9.42
C ALA A 131 10.71 8.27 -9.79
N PHE A 132 9.99 7.41 -9.08
CA PHE A 132 9.91 5.99 -9.38
C PHE A 132 9.18 5.75 -10.71
N GLU A 133 8.03 6.36 -10.92
CA GLU A 133 7.26 6.30 -12.17
C GLU A 133 8.13 6.70 -13.36
N LEU A 134 8.81 7.82 -13.24
CA LEU A 134 9.74 8.31 -14.25
C LEU A 134 10.88 7.31 -14.55
N CYS A 135 11.39 6.66 -13.51
CA CYS A 135 12.41 5.61 -13.65
C CYS A 135 11.87 4.40 -14.43
N CYS A 136 10.64 3.97 -14.15
CA CYS A 136 9.99 2.88 -14.88
C CYS A 136 9.84 3.20 -16.37
N TRP A 137 9.34 4.39 -16.70
CA TRP A 137 9.16 4.81 -18.08
C TRP A 137 10.49 4.98 -18.84
N ARG A 138 11.52 5.55 -18.20
CA ARG A 138 12.85 5.63 -18.78
C ARG A 138 13.42 4.25 -19.11
N ARG A 139 13.26 3.29 -18.20
CA ARG A 139 13.75 1.92 -18.41
C ARG A 139 12.99 1.24 -19.56
N LEU A 140 11.69 1.41 -19.63
CA LEU A 140 10.84 0.85 -20.67
C LEU A 140 11.19 1.42 -22.05
N LEU A 141 11.39 2.74 -22.15
CA LEU A 141 11.77 3.44 -23.39
C LEU A 141 13.28 3.36 -23.69
N ARG A 142 14.08 2.73 -22.83
CA ARG A 142 15.54 2.66 -22.92
C ARG A 142 16.21 4.03 -23.00
N VAL A 143 15.64 5.04 -22.36
CA VAL A 143 16.21 6.38 -22.31
C VAL A 143 17.26 6.42 -21.21
N PRO A 144 18.55 6.65 -21.53
CA PRO A 144 19.60 6.77 -20.54
C PRO A 144 19.30 7.96 -19.62
N TRP A 145 19.71 7.85 -18.37
CA TRP A 145 19.42 8.90 -17.39
C TRP A 145 20.11 10.24 -17.75
N THR A 146 21.20 10.19 -18.51
CA THR A 146 21.92 11.35 -19.04
C THR A 146 21.15 12.12 -20.12
N ALA A 147 20.16 11.48 -20.76
CA ALA A 147 19.34 12.14 -21.76
C ALA A 147 18.37 13.11 -21.08
N ARG A 148 18.43 14.39 -21.47
CA ARG A 148 17.57 15.46 -20.94
C ARG A 148 16.17 15.42 -21.57
N ARG A 149 15.47 14.27 -21.43
CA ARG A 149 14.06 14.17 -21.84
C ARG A 149 13.15 14.54 -20.69
N SER A 150 12.16 15.39 -20.96
CA SER A 150 11.15 15.77 -19.96
C SER A 150 10.18 14.62 -19.69
N LYS A 151 9.59 14.59 -18.46
CA LYS A 151 8.53 13.65 -18.09
C LYS A 151 7.37 13.71 -19.10
N GLN A 152 6.96 14.92 -19.50
CA GLN A 152 5.87 15.15 -20.45
C GLN A 152 6.15 14.55 -21.83
N SER A 153 7.39 14.66 -22.33
CA SER A 153 7.77 14.07 -23.61
C SER A 153 7.67 12.54 -23.59
N MET A 154 8.04 11.91 -22.49
CA MET A 154 7.93 10.45 -22.34
C MET A 154 6.48 10.00 -22.18
N LEU A 155 5.69 10.72 -21.40
CA LEU A 155 4.27 10.41 -21.20
C LEU A 155 3.47 10.52 -22.50
N LYS A 156 3.80 11.48 -23.38
CA LYS A 156 3.18 11.58 -24.72
C LYS A 156 3.47 10.36 -25.60
N GLU A 157 4.66 9.80 -25.51
CA GLU A 157 5.04 8.61 -26.28
C GLU A 157 4.39 7.32 -25.75
N ILE A 158 4.25 7.22 -24.43
CA ILE A 158 3.68 6.04 -23.77
C ILE A 158 2.16 6.12 -23.75
N SER A 159 1.60 7.34 -23.67
CA SER A 159 0.17 7.61 -23.49
C SER A 159 -0.45 6.74 -22.41
N PRO A 160 0.08 6.72 -21.18
CA PRO A 160 -0.47 5.92 -20.10
C PRO A 160 -1.86 6.47 -19.76
N GLU A 161 -2.81 5.57 -19.56
CA GLU A 161 -4.19 5.92 -19.22
C GLU A 161 -4.25 6.75 -17.92
N TYR A 162 -3.37 6.42 -16.97
CA TYR A 162 -3.22 7.12 -15.69
C TYR A 162 -1.76 7.16 -15.24
N SER A 163 -1.39 8.25 -14.53
CA SER A 163 -0.16 8.28 -13.75
C SER A 163 -0.29 7.37 -12.52
N LEU A 164 0.82 6.94 -11.95
CA LEU A 164 0.82 6.14 -10.72
C LEU A 164 0.10 6.87 -9.57
N GLU A 165 0.30 8.18 -9.44
CA GLU A 165 -0.42 9.02 -8.48
C GLU A 165 -1.93 9.03 -8.76
N GLY A 166 -2.34 9.13 -10.03
CA GLY A 166 -3.75 9.09 -10.42
C GLY A 166 -4.43 7.75 -10.10
N LEU A 167 -3.70 6.64 -10.23
CA LEU A 167 -4.18 5.32 -9.83
C LEU A 167 -4.35 5.23 -8.31
N MET A 168 -3.39 5.77 -7.53
CA MET A 168 -3.47 5.79 -6.06
C MET A 168 -4.65 6.61 -5.57
N LEU A 169 -4.92 7.76 -6.18
CA LEU A 169 -6.06 8.62 -5.83
C LEU A 169 -7.41 7.93 -6.14
N LYS A 170 -7.50 7.19 -7.25
CA LYS A 170 -8.69 6.40 -7.58
C LYS A 170 -8.98 5.30 -6.57
N LEU A 171 -7.97 4.59 -6.08
CA LEU A 171 -8.16 3.57 -5.05
C LEU A 171 -8.69 4.19 -3.76
N ASN A 172 -8.12 5.30 -3.32
CA ASN A 172 -8.58 6.00 -2.11
C ASN A 172 -10.01 6.55 -2.24
N SER A 173 -10.45 6.96 -3.42
CA SER A 173 -11.82 7.44 -3.62
C SER A 173 -12.86 6.31 -3.59
N ASN A 174 -12.50 5.11 -4.05
CA ASN A 174 -13.40 3.96 -4.06
C ASN A 174 -13.61 3.35 -2.65
N THR A 175 -12.69 3.57 -1.72
CA THR A 175 -12.83 3.11 -0.32
C THR A 175 -13.72 3.99 0.54
N LEU A 176 -14.05 5.22 0.09
CA LEU A 176 -14.93 6.14 0.83
C LEU A 176 -16.41 6.02 0.44
N THR A 177 -16.76 5.16 -0.52
CA THR A 177 -18.13 5.00 -1.05
C THR A 177 -18.76 3.64 -0.71
N THR A 178 -18.18 2.86 0.16
CA THR A 178 -18.73 1.64 0.75
C THR A 178 -18.78 1.75 2.26
#